data_dfa93d5c54dc8895146e077b46fbe462
#
_entry.id   dfa93d5c54dc8895146e077b46fbe462
#
_cell.length_a   1.000
_cell.length_b   1.000
_cell.length_c   1.000
_cell.angle_alpha   90.00
_cell.angle_beta   90.00
_cell.angle_gamma   90.00
#
_symmetry.space_group_name_H-M   'P 1'
#
loop_
_entity.id
_entity.type
_entity.pdbx_description
1 polymer ?
#
loop_
_entity_poly.entity_id
_entity_poly.type
_entity_poly.pdbx_seq_one_letter_code
_entity_poly.pdbx_strand_id
1 'polypeptide(L)'
;MAPSLEAINLTKRFGDFTAVSELNLKIQGTKCVGFLGPNGAGKTTTMKMFTDLITATSGSALVNGVDISKDKKAALASCTTLIETPEIYPALTPKEALTMLCEIRGVTAEERNKRIDEALAMVKMQEWENKKVGSFSKGMKQRVNVASTLLSDPQVVILDEPSTGLDPRGMSEVRDIVRSLGDRLVFMSSHLLAEVTEVCQEVALIDHGKLLVYDTIDNVTAKFAGGTGEVHVGFAGPIALETGAAISKIEGVVSFSRLNERTIEVKFNSGVITQSKLFEAIAGLKAGAQTFEPTTGLEDAYLSLIKETL
;
A
#
# COMPACT_ATOMS: atom_id res chain seq x y z
N MET A 1 8.53 7.24 21.06
CA MET A 1 7.26 6.49 20.97
C MET A 1 7.19 5.86 19.59
N ALA A 2 6.51 4.73 19.43
CA ALA A 2 6.29 4.17 18.11
C ALA A 2 5.42 5.15 17.26
N PRO A 3 5.71 5.32 15.97
CA PRO A 3 4.89 6.18 15.10
C PRO A 3 3.45 5.68 15.04
N SER A 4 2.51 6.62 14.91
CA SER A 4 1.08 6.26 14.86
C SER A 4 0.24 7.25 14.07
N LEU A 5 -0.84 6.74 13.46
CA LEU A 5 -1.93 7.50 12.87
C LEU A 5 -3.24 6.99 13.47
N GLU A 6 -4.12 7.89 13.92
CA GLU A 6 -5.39 7.49 14.52
C GLU A 6 -6.51 8.43 14.05
N ALA A 7 -7.57 7.86 13.51
CA ALA A 7 -8.84 8.54 13.22
C ALA A 7 -9.88 8.08 14.24
N ILE A 8 -10.58 9.02 14.86
CA ILE A 8 -11.62 8.77 15.87
C ILE A 8 -12.91 9.44 15.40
N ASN A 9 -13.87 8.63 14.96
CA ASN A 9 -15.15 9.06 14.40
C ASN A 9 -15.00 10.18 13.35
N LEU A 10 -13.89 10.09 12.57
CA LEU A 10 -13.48 11.15 11.65
C LEU A 10 -14.48 11.25 10.50
N THR A 11 -15.07 12.43 10.33
CA THR A 11 -16.12 12.66 9.34
C THR A 11 -15.83 13.92 8.52
N LYS A 12 -16.07 13.85 7.21
CA LYS A 12 -16.01 15.00 6.30
C LYS A 12 -17.26 15.08 5.44
N ARG A 13 -17.92 16.22 5.50
CA ARG A 13 -19.07 16.55 4.64
C ARG A 13 -18.75 17.79 3.78
N PHE A 14 -19.20 17.77 2.55
CA PHE A 14 -19.17 18.87 1.61
C PHE A 14 -20.63 19.17 1.20
N GLY A 15 -21.23 20.16 1.84
CA GLY A 15 -22.68 20.37 1.73
C GLY A 15 -23.46 19.12 2.16
N ASP A 16 -24.27 18.58 1.26
CA ASP A 16 -25.07 17.38 1.51
C ASP A 16 -24.30 16.08 1.27
N PHE A 17 -23.14 16.15 0.62
CA PHE A 17 -22.32 14.97 0.33
C PHE A 17 -21.39 14.64 1.50
N THR A 18 -21.47 13.40 1.98
CA THR A 18 -20.57 12.87 3.01
C THR A 18 -19.44 12.05 2.34
N ALA A 19 -18.24 12.62 2.30
CA ALA A 19 -17.09 12.00 1.68
C ALA A 19 -16.38 10.98 2.58
N VAL A 20 -16.42 11.19 3.91
CA VAL A 20 -15.91 10.25 4.93
C VAL A 20 -16.90 10.27 6.09
N SER A 21 -17.30 9.10 6.57
CA SER A 21 -18.34 8.93 7.59
C SER A 21 -17.82 8.09 8.75
N GLU A 22 -17.64 8.73 9.91
CA GLU A 22 -17.31 8.10 11.19
C GLU A 22 -16.14 7.11 11.11
N LEU A 23 -15.10 7.48 10.34
CA LEU A 23 -13.92 6.64 10.18
C LEU A 23 -13.22 6.44 11.51
N ASN A 24 -13.06 5.17 11.92
CA ASN A 24 -12.30 4.76 13.07
C ASN A 24 -11.15 3.86 12.60
N LEU A 25 -9.90 4.35 12.70
CA LEU A 25 -8.71 3.64 12.24
C LEU A 25 -7.56 3.95 13.18
N LYS A 26 -6.84 2.93 13.63
CA LYS A 26 -5.66 3.08 14.48
C LYS A 26 -4.51 2.25 13.95
N ILE A 27 -3.46 2.93 13.49
CA ILE A 27 -2.24 2.35 12.96
C ILE A 27 -1.10 2.67 13.91
N GLN A 28 -0.26 1.69 14.25
CA GLN A 28 0.88 1.87 15.16
C GLN A 28 2.09 1.06 14.68
N GLY A 29 3.28 1.61 14.92
CA GLY A 29 4.56 0.97 14.60
C GLY A 29 5.06 1.25 13.19
N THR A 30 6.26 0.78 12.91
CA THR A 30 6.92 0.92 11.61
C THR A 30 6.43 -0.17 10.67
N LYS A 31 5.68 0.21 9.65
CA LYS A 31 5.09 -0.67 8.64
C LYS A 31 4.53 0.14 7.47
N CYS A 32 4.30 -0.51 6.36
CA CYS A 32 3.51 0.05 5.27
C CYS A 32 2.07 -0.43 5.37
N VAL A 33 1.13 0.51 5.37
CA VAL A 33 -0.31 0.25 5.39
C VAL A 33 -0.93 0.80 4.11
N GLY A 34 -1.58 -0.07 3.35
CA GLY A 34 -2.33 0.29 2.15
C GLY A 34 -3.73 0.77 2.50
N PHE A 35 -4.09 1.97 2.06
CA PHE A 35 -5.45 2.50 2.15
C PHE A 35 -6.14 2.32 0.80
N LEU A 36 -6.85 1.21 0.67
CA LEU A 36 -7.36 0.69 -0.59
C LEU A 36 -8.86 0.95 -0.75
N GLY A 37 -9.27 1.36 -1.93
CA GLY A 37 -10.67 1.57 -2.28
C GLY A 37 -10.83 2.18 -3.67
N PRO A 38 -12.04 2.18 -4.24
CA PRO A 38 -12.28 2.75 -5.56
C PRO A 38 -12.09 4.27 -5.57
N ASN A 39 -12.11 4.84 -6.77
CA ASN A 39 -12.12 6.28 -6.92
C ASN A 39 -13.39 6.86 -6.29
N GLY A 40 -13.24 7.93 -5.50
CA GLY A 40 -14.34 8.52 -4.75
C GLY A 40 -14.66 7.87 -3.40
N ALA A 41 -13.96 6.80 -2.99
CA ALA A 41 -14.18 6.13 -1.69
C ALA A 41 -13.84 6.99 -0.46
N GLY A 42 -13.16 8.13 -0.62
CA GLY A 42 -12.76 9.01 0.48
C GLY A 42 -11.29 8.96 0.86
N LYS A 43 -10.43 8.24 0.10
CA LYS A 43 -9.00 8.06 0.39
C LYS A 43 -8.26 9.38 0.53
N THR A 44 -8.19 10.17 -0.54
CA THR A 44 -7.54 11.49 -0.56
C THR A 44 -8.13 12.44 0.48
N THR A 45 -9.45 12.42 0.66
CA THR A 45 -10.14 13.23 1.68
C THR A 45 -9.65 12.87 3.08
N THR A 46 -9.52 11.59 3.39
CA THR A 46 -9.01 11.12 4.68
C THR A 46 -7.56 11.57 4.89
N MET A 47 -6.70 11.40 3.88
CA MET A 47 -5.30 11.83 3.95
C MET A 47 -5.17 13.35 4.12
N LYS A 48 -6.00 14.14 3.42
CA LYS A 48 -6.04 15.59 3.58
C LYS A 48 -6.47 16.02 5.00
N MET A 49 -7.32 15.25 5.67
CA MET A 49 -7.67 15.50 7.08
C MET A 49 -6.51 15.18 8.04
N PHE A 50 -5.75 14.11 7.80
CA PHE A 50 -4.55 13.80 8.58
C PHE A 50 -3.41 14.81 8.44
N THR A 51 -3.50 15.73 7.48
CA THR A 51 -2.48 16.73 7.18
C THR A 51 -3.00 18.16 7.36
N ASP A 52 -4.23 18.31 7.82
CA ASP A 52 -4.94 19.59 7.96
C ASP A 52 -4.97 20.44 6.66
N LEU A 53 -4.88 19.77 5.51
CA LEU A 53 -5.16 20.41 4.22
C LEU A 53 -6.66 20.71 4.08
N ILE A 54 -7.49 19.91 4.74
CA ILE A 54 -8.91 20.16 4.94
C ILE A 54 -9.31 19.86 6.38
N THR A 55 -10.16 20.69 6.96
CA THR A 55 -10.67 20.49 8.32
C THR A 55 -11.76 19.43 8.33
N ALA A 56 -11.74 18.52 9.30
CA ALA A 56 -12.80 17.56 9.53
C ALA A 56 -14.11 18.27 9.91
N THR A 57 -15.25 17.70 9.52
CA THR A 57 -16.56 18.21 9.97
C THR A 57 -16.84 17.82 11.42
N SER A 58 -16.42 16.61 11.81
CA SER A 58 -16.46 16.12 13.19
C SER A 58 -15.44 14.98 13.38
N GLY A 59 -15.21 14.58 14.63
CA GLY A 59 -14.20 13.60 14.99
C GLY A 59 -12.80 14.20 15.06
N SER A 60 -11.79 13.36 15.20
CA SER A 60 -10.39 13.76 15.37
C SER A 60 -9.45 12.92 14.51
N ALA A 61 -8.41 13.58 13.99
CA ALA A 61 -7.26 12.94 13.36
C ALA A 61 -6.02 13.19 14.23
N LEU A 62 -5.31 12.13 14.62
CA LEU A 62 -4.11 12.22 15.46
C LEU A 62 -2.91 11.66 14.70
N VAL A 63 -1.78 12.35 14.83
CA VAL A 63 -0.47 11.91 14.36
C VAL A 63 0.44 11.83 15.59
N ASN A 64 1.04 10.65 15.81
CA ASN A 64 1.87 10.39 17.00
C ASN A 64 1.18 10.77 18.33
N GLY A 65 -0.15 10.53 18.41
CA GLY A 65 -0.97 10.83 19.58
C GLY A 65 -1.35 12.30 19.73
N VAL A 66 -0.93 13.20 18.83
CA VAL A 66 -1.27 14.62 18.85
C VAL A 66 -2.42 14.89 17.90
N ASP A 67 -3.52 15.46 18.43
CA ASP A 67 -4.68 15.85 17.65
C ASP A 67 -4.32 17.05 16.76
N ILE A 68 -4.46 16.88 15.45
CA ILE A 68 -4.04 17.86 14.45
C ILE A 68 -4.84 19.16 14.52
N SER A 69 -6.07 19.11 14.98
CA SER A 69 -6.92 20.30 15.15
C SER A 69 -6.51 21.14 16.35
N LYS A 70 -5.78 20.56 17.33
CA LYS A 70 -5.36 21.23 18.56
C LYS A 70 -3.94 21.77 18.47
N ASP A 71 -3.02 20.98 17.91
CA ASP A 71 -1.62 21.38 17.70
C ASP A 71 -1.07 20.80 16.41
N LYS A 72 -1.42 21.45 15.30
CA LYS A 72 -0.96 21.09 13.96
C LYS A 72 0.56 21.02 13.84
N LYS A 73 1.27 21.97 14.46
CA LYS A 73 2.72 22.04 14.36
C LYS A 73 3.38 20.85 15.04
N ALA A 74 2.95 20.50 16.25
CA ALA A 74 3.44 19.31 16.95
C ALA A 74 3.05 18.02 16.25
N ALA A 75 1.80 17.89 15.78
CA ALA A 75 1.32 16.72 15.07
C ALA A 75 2.14 16.44 13.79
N LEU A 76 2.43 17.47 13.00
CA LEU A 76 3.13 17.33 11.73
C LEU A 76 4.66 17.45 11.83
N ALA A 77 5.24 17.63 13.02
CA ALA A 77 6.68 17.82 13.20
C ALA A 77 7.50 16.63 12.66
N SER A 78 6.97 15.42 12.77
CA SER A 78 7.61 14.17 12.30
C SER A 78 6.78 13.44 11.23
N CYS A 79 5.87 14.15 10.58
CA CYS A 79 5.03 13.63 9.50
C CYS A 79 5.29 14.40 8.21
N THR A 80 5.40 13.68 7.11
CA THR A 80 5.50 14.26 5.78
C THR A 80 4.48 13.64 4.84
N THR A 81 4.12 14.39 3.81
CA THR A 81 3.05 13.95 2.92
C THR A 81 3.36 14.24 1.46
N LEU A 82 2.89 13.35 0.61
CA LEU A 82 2.76 13.55 -0.82
C LEU A 82 1.29 13.32 -1.18
N ILE A 83 0.51 14.40 -1.20
CA ILE A 83 -0.92 14.36 -1.53
C ILE A 83 -1.11 15.04 -2.88
N GLU A 84 -1.78 14.34 -3.80
CA GLU A 84 -1.81 14.69 -5.21
C GLU A 84 -0.38 14.67 -5.80
N THR A 85 -0.17 15.19 -6.99
CA THR A 85 1.18 15.23 -7.59
C THR A 85 1.63 16.69 -7.64
N PRO A 86 2.39 17.17 -6.65
CA PRO A 86 2.89 18.53 -6.69
C PRO A 86 3.84 18.69 -7.88
N GLU A 87 3.67 19.76 -8.65
CA GLU A 87 4.58 20.08 -9.73
C GLU A 87 5.82 20.78 -9.17
N ILE A 88 6.97 20.13 -9.33
CA ILE A 88 8.26 20.79 -9.13
C ILE A 88 8.49 21.73 -10.30
N TYR A 89 8.91 22.97 -10.02
CA TYR A 89 9.19 23.97 -11.07
C TYR A 89 10.13 23.40 -12.14
N PRO A 90 9.72 23.32 -13.42
CA PRO A 90 10.50 22.71 -14.49
C PRO A 90 11.89 23.33 -14.70
N ALA A 91 12.04 24.59 -14.34
CA ALA A 91 13.29 25.34 -14.44
C ALA A 91 14.33 24.97 -13.36
N LEU A 92 13.90 24.33 -12.26
CA LEU A 92 14.80 23.92 -11.19
C LEU A 92 15.43 22.56 -11.47
N THR A 93 16.59 22.31 -10.89
CA THR A 93 17.17 20.97 -10.73
C THR A 93 16.58 20.31 -9.47
N PRO A 94 16.67 18.97 -9.32
CA PRO A 94 16.32 18.31 -8.07
C PRO A 94 17.01 18.94 -6.86
N LYS A 95 18.32 19.20 -6.96
CA LYS A 95 19.10 19.80 -5.87
C LYS A 95 18.59 21.20 -5.49
N GLU A 96 18.29 22.06 -6.46
CA GLU A 96 17.72 23.39 -6.22
C GLU A 96 16.33 23.30 -5.56
N ALA A 97 15.46 22.41 -6.08
CA ALA A 97 14.11 22.23 -5.54
C ALA A 97 14.13 21.68 -4.11
N LEU A 98 14.94 20.66 -3.84
CA LEU A 98 15.07 20.07 -2.50
C LEU A 98 15.74 21.03 -1.52
N THR A 99 16.69 21.86 -1.98
CA THR A 99 17.29 22.93 -1.17
C THR A 99 16.24 23.92 -0.69
N MET A 100 15.39 24.40 -1.59
CA MET A 100 14.28 25.31 -1.25
C MET A 100 13.34 24.66 -0.20
N LEU A 101 13.00 23.40 -0.39
CA LEU A 101 12.14 22.67 0.57
C LEU A 101 12.80 22.47 1.95
N CYS A 102 14.11 22.22 1.98
CA CYS A 102 14.87 22.16 3.22
C CYS A 102 14.82 23.50 3.99
N GLU A 103 14.95 24.62 3.28
CA GLU A 103 14.86 25.97 3.87
C GLU A 103 13.47 26.21 4.47
N ILE A 104 12.41 25.89 3.72
CA ILE A 104 11.02 26.03 4.19
C ILE A 104 10.78 25.18 5.44
N ARG A 105 11.39 23.99 5.51
CA ARG A 105 11.24 23.05 6.65
C ARG A 105 12.18 23.33 7.81
N GLY A 106 13.04 24.33 7.70
CA GLY A 106 13.99 24.71 8.74
C GLY A 106 15.15 23.74 8.93
N VAL A 107 15.50 22.93 7.91
CA VAL A 107 16.70 22.10 7.93
C VAL A 107 17.92 23.00 7.89
N THR A 108 18.87 22.79 8.82
CA THR A 108 20.05 23.64 8.96
C THR A 108 20.94 23.57 7.71
N ALA A 109 21.73 24.62 7.47
CA ALA A 109 22.64 24.65 6.32
C ALA A 109 23.67 23.52 6.36
N GLU A 110 24.11 23.14 7.57
CA GLU A 110 25.08 22.07 7.78
C GLU A 110 24.49 20.69 7.40
N GLU A 111 23.22 20.44 7.72
CA GLU A 111 22.57 19.16 7.46
C GLU A 111 22.00 19.05 6.04
N ARG A 112 21.70 20.18 5.39
CA ARG A 112 20.96 20.27 4.15
C ARG A 112 21.54 19.39 3.03
N ASN A 113 22.83 19.54 2.74
CA ASN A 113 23.46 18.79 1.65
C ASN A 113 23.38 17.28 1.92
N LYS A 114 23.71 16.87 3.15
CA LYS A 114 23.63 15.46 3.55
C LYS A 114 22.22 14.90 3.37
N ARG A 115 21.18 15.63 3.83
CA ARG A 115 19.77 15.21 3.71
C ARG A 115 19.32 15.10 2.24
N ILE A 116 19.77 16.03 1.38
CA ILE A 116 19.46 16.00 -0.06
C ILE A 116 20.15 14.80 -0.72
N ASP A 117 21.43 14.58 -0.43
CA ASP A 117 22.20 13.47 -1.01
C ASP A 117 21.59 12.12 -0.61
N GLU A 118 21.24 11.95 0.67
CA GLU A 118 20.57 10.75 1.22
C GLU A 118 19.17 10.54 0.55
N ALA A 119 18.37 11.59 0.44
CA ALA A 119 17.05 11.51 -0.20
C ALA A 119 17.15 11.16 -1.68
N LEU A 120 18.08 11.79 -2.43
CA LEU A 120 18.30 11.46 -3.85
C LEU A 120 18.87 10.06 -4.04
N ALA A 121 19.72 9.58 -3.11
CA ALA A 121 20.22 8.21 -3.14
C ALA A 121 19.11 7.19 -2.98
N MET A 122 18.22 7.40 -2.01
CA MET A 122 17.09 6.52 -1.73
C MET A 122 16.15 6.36 -2.93
N VAL A 123 15.94 7.45 -3.68
CA VAL A 123 15.09 7.43 -4.89
C VAL A 123 15.87 7.17 -6.18
N LYS A 124 17.17 6.84 -6.12
CA LYS A 124 18.05 6.56 -7.26
C LYS A 124 18.09 7.72 -8.27
N MET A 125 18.25 8.95 -7.79
CA MET A 125 18.25 10.17 -8.62
C MET A 125 19.53 11.00 -8.51
N GLN A 126 20.62 10.48 -7.92
CA GLN A 126 21.88 11.21 -7.71
C GLN A 126 22.49 11.73 -9.03
N GLU A 127 22.54 10.87 -10.08
CA GLU A 127 23.11 11.24 -11.37
C GLU A 127 22.34 12.37 -12.09
N TRP A 128 21.13 12.64 -11.62
CA TRP A 128 20.21 13.62 -12.18
C TRP A 128 20.11 14.90 -11.36
N GLU A 129 20.83 15.01 -10.24
CA GLU A 129 20.68 16.09 -9.26
C GLU A 129 20.84 17.50 -9.85
N ASN A 130 21.66 17.66 -10.92
CA ASN A 130 21.98 18.93 -11.56
C ASN A 130 21.27 19.11 -12.92
N LYS A 131 20.38 18.19 -13.34
CA LYS A 131 19.61 18.33 -14.59
C LYS A 131 18.24 18.93 -14.30
N LYS A 132 17.75 19.78 -15.23
CA LYS A 132 16.46 20.44 -15.07
C LYS A 132 15.31 19.44 -15.04
N VAL A 133 14.42 19.55 -14.03
CA VAL A 133 13.26 18.68 -13.83
C VAL A 133 12.29 18.72 -15.02
N GLY A 134 12.26 19.81 -15.78
CA GLY A 134 11.45 19.93 -16.99
C GLY A 134 11.74 18.88 -18.06
N SER A 135 12.97 18.32 -18.08
CA SER A 135 13.36 17.25 -19.01
C SER A 135 13.06 15.85 -18.53
N PHE A 136 12.52 15.69 -17.32
CA PHE A 136 12.31 14.39 -16.68
C PHE A 136 11.03 13.70 -17.16
N SER A 137 11.09 12.36 -17.22
CA SER A 137 9.88 11.55 -17.35
C SER A 137 8.96 11.73 -16.12
N LYS A 138 7.70 11.34 -16.25
CA LYS A 138 6.74 11.39 -15.14
C LYS A 138 7.23 10.59 -13.93
N GLY A 139 7.80 9.38 -14.14
CA GLY A 139 8.37 8.56 -13.07
C GLY A 139 9.58 9.21 -12.39
N MET A 140 10.46 9.88 -13.14
CA MET A 140 11.57 10.63 -12.55
C MET A 140 11.09 11.80 -11.70
N LYS A 141 10.09 12.56 -12.16
CA LYS A 141 9.45 13.63 -11.37
C LYS A 141 8.84 13.08 -10.09
N GLN A 142 8.14 11.97 -10.18
CA GLN A 142 7.53 11.33 -9.01
C GLN A 142 8.57 10.87 -7.99
N ARG A 143 9.69 10.30 -8.42
CA ARG A 143 10.80 9.96 -7.53
C ARG A 143 11.36 11.18 -6.80
N VAL A 144 11.53 12.30 -7.47
CA VAL A 144 11.95 13.55 -6.81
C VAL A 144 10.89 14.06 -5.83
N ASN A 145 9.59 13.92 -6.15
CA ASN A 145 8.50 14.22 -5.22
C ASN A 145 8.57 13.35 -3.97
N VAL A 146 8.81 12.03 -4.11
CA VAL A 146 9.01 11.15 -2.95
C VAL A 146 10.27 11.56 -2.16
N ALA A 147 11.39 11.88 -2.83
CA ALA A 147 12.59 12.39 -2.16
C ALA A 147 12.30 13.61 -1.28
N SER A 148 11.42 14.50 -1.76
CA SER A 148 11.04 15.70 -1.00
C SER A 148 10.36 15.38 0.34
N THR A 149 9.71 14.23 0.48
CA THR A 149 9.10 13.80 1.73
C THR A 149 10.12 13.32 2.76
N LEU A 150 11.34 12.97 2.35
CA LEU A 150 12.35 12.36 3.21
C LEU A 150 13.32 13.36 3.84
N LEU A 151 13.31 14.63 3.39
CA LEU A 151 14.28 15.65 3.80
C LEU A 151 14.32 15.93 5.32
N SER A 152 13.21 15.77 6.03
CA SER A 152 13.12 16.02 7.48
C SER A 152 13.22 14.75 8.32
N ASP A 153 13.61 13.63 7.73
CA ASP A 153 13.68 12.33 8.38
C ASP A 153 12.40 11.98 9.19
N PRO A 154 11.25 11.89 8.50
CA PRO A 154 9.97 11.72 9.15
C PRO A 154 9.79 10.32 9.73
N GLN A 155 9.04 10.22 10.83
CA GLN A 155 8.59 8.94 11.38
C GLN A 155 7.33 8.43 10.67
N VAL A 156 6.52 9.34 10.13
CA VAL A 156 5.27 9.04 9.40
C VAL A 156 5.33 9.64 8.00
N VAL A 157 5.06 8.85 6.99
CA VAL A 157 5.00 9.25 5.58
C VAL A 157 3.63 8.91 5.02
N ILE A 158 2.92 9.91 4.51
CA ILE A 158 1.60 9.74 3.88
C ILE A 158 1.76 9.95 2.37
N LEU A 159 1.37 8.95 1.58
CA LEU A 159 1.51 8.96 0.12
C LEU A 159 0.14 8.72 -0.54
N ASP A 160 -0.37 9.72 -1.24
CA ASP A 160 -1.64 9.59 -1.96
C ASP A 160 -1.38 9.14 -3.40
N GLU A 161 -1.75 7.90 -3.71
CA GLU A 161 -1.61 7.25 -5.02
C GLU A 161 -0.23 7.47 -5.68
N PRO A 162 0.89 7.10 -5.03
CA PRO A 162 2.23 7.51 -5.44
C PRO A 162 2.66 6.98 -6.82
N SER A 163 2.03 5.91 -7.32
CA SER A 163 2.36 5.27 -8.60
C SER A 163 1.40 5.62 -9.73
N THR A 164 0.35 6.41 -9.45
CA THR A 164 -0.72 6.68 -10.43
C THR A 164 -0.21 7.36 -11.68
N GLY A 165 -0.58 6.78 -12.83
CA GLY A 165 -0.27 7.30 -14.16
C GLY A 165 1.19 7.18 -14.58
N LEU A 166 1.97 6.33 -13.89
CA LEU A 166 3.30 5.91 -14.31
C LEU A 166 3.21 4.70 -15.26
N ASP A 167 4.23 4.50 -16.04
CA ASP A 167 4.43 3.27 -16.80
C ASP A 167 4.81 2.10 -15.84
N PRO A 168 4.73 0.83 -16.26
CA PRO A 168 5.02 -0.32 -15.39
C PRO A 168 6.40 -0.27 -14.74
N ARG A 169 7.41 0.26 -15.41
CA ARG A 169 8.76 0.43 -14.88
C ARG A 169 8.77 1.48 -13.77
N GLY A 170 8.19 2.65 -14.02
CA GLY A 170 8.08 3.72 -13.03
C GLY A 170 7.31 3.29 -11.79
N MET A 171 6.23 2.51 -11.96
CA MET A 171 5.48 1.92 -10.84
C MET A 171 6.36 0.99 -10.00
N SER A 172 7.13 0.09 -10.64
CA SER A 172 8.06 -0.80 -9.94
C SER A 172 9.12 -0.02 -9.17
N GLU A 173 9.71 1.02 -9.79
CA GLU A 173 10.72 1.86 -9.14
C GLU A 173 10.16 2.60 -7.92
N VAL A 174 8.93 3.11 -7.97
CA VAL A 174 8.27 3.75 -6.82
C VAL A 174 7.96 2.73 -5.72
N ARG A 175 7.48 1.53 -6.06
CA ARG A 175 7.25 0.45 -5.08
C ARG A 175 8.52 0.07 -4.33
N ASP A 176 9.64 -0.07 -5.04
CA ASP A 176 10.95 -0.36 -4.42
C ASP A 176 11.36 0.73 -3.42
N ILE A 177 11.12 2.00 -3.77
CA ILE A 177 11.36 3.12 -2.86
C ILE A 177 10.48 3.00 -1.62
N VAL A 178 9.18 2.76 -1.77
CA VAL A 178 8.26 2.63 -0.63
C VAL A 178 8.67 1.46 0.28
N ARG A 179 9.08 0.31 -0.28
CA ARG A 179 9.64 -0.81 0.50
C ARG A 179 10.88 -0.42 1.31
N SER A 180 11.73 0.44 0.76
CA SER A 180 12.94 0.90 1.43
C SER A 180 12.67 1.82 2.64
N LEU A 181 11.43 2.29 2.83
CA LEU A 181 10.98 3.09 3.96
C LEU A 181 10.53 2.25 5.17
N GLY A 182 10.90 0.98 5.24
CA GLY A 182 10.41 0.03 6.26
C GLY A 182 10.75 0.36 7.72
N ASP A 183 11.60 1.35 7.98
CA ASP A 183 11.91 1.90 9.30
C ASP A 183 10.92 3.01 9.75
N ARG A 184 9.90 3.31 8.93
CA ARG A 184 8.88 4.35 9.14
C ARG A 184 7.47 3.77 9.13
N LEU A 185 6.51 4.53 9.60
CA LEU A 185 5.09 4.27 9.30
C LEU A 185 4.77 4.90 7.95
N VAL A 186 4.52 4.07 6.95
CA VAL A 186 4.06 4.52 5.63
C VAL A 186 2.56 4.26 5.52
N PHE A 187 1.79 5.29 5.23
CA PHE A 187 0.35 5.18 4.94
C PHE A 187 0.12 5.62 3.50
N MET A 188 -0.10 4.65 2.61
CA MET A 188 -0.27 4.93 1.19
C MET A 188 -1.65 4.57 0.68
N SER A 189 -2.26 5.46 -0.10
CA SER A 189 -3.47 5.12 -0.82
C SER A 189 -3.16 4.45 -2.15
N SER A 190 -4.01 3.53 -2.56
CA SER A 190 -4.03 2.96 -3.90
C SER A 190 -5.43 2.50 -4.28
N HIS A 191 -5.70 2.45 -5.57
CA HIS A 191 -6.85 1.74 -6.13
C HIS A 191 -6.41 0.42 -6.79
N LEU A 192 -5.12 0.11 -6.78
CA LEU A 192 -4.52 -1.10 -7.36
C LEU A 192 -4.16 -2.09 -6.25
N LEU A 193 -4.90 -3.18 -6.20
CA LEU A 193 -4.70 -4.25 -5.23
C LEU A 193 -3.30 -4.86 -5.30
N ALA A 194 -2.80 -5.13 -6.51
CA ALA A 194 -1.47 -5.68 -6.72
C ALA A 194 -0.37 -4.81 -6.10
N GLU A 195 -0.50 -3.48 -6.16
CA GLU A 195 0.45 -2.57 -5.56
C GLU A 195 0.48 -2.70 -4.03
N VAL A 196 -0.69 -2.75 -3.39
CA VAL A 196 -0.83 -2.91 -1.93
C VAL A 196 -0.27 -4.25 -1.48
N THR A 197 -0.60 -5.33 -2.18
CA THR A 197 -0.14 -6.69 -1.86
C THR A 197 1.39 -6.81 -1.96
N GLU A 198 2.01 -6.11 -2.91
CA GLU A 198 3.46 -6.18 -3.09
C GLU A 198 4.26 -5.37 -2.05
N VAL A 199 3.69 -4.30 -1.48
CA VAL A 199 4.45 -3.30 -0.70
C VAL A 199 4.03 -3.25 0.75
N CYS A 200 2.74 -3.49 1.06
CA CYS A 200 2.18 -3.28 2.38
C CYS A 200 2.13 -4.58 3.19
N GLN A 201 2.14 -4.44 4.51
CA GLN A 201 1.92 -5.53 5.47
C GLN A 201 0.47 -5.60 5.93
N GLU A 202 -0.19 -4.44 6.01
CA GLU A 202 -1.57 -4.31 6.44
C GLU A 202 -2.37 -3.50 5.43
N VAL A 203 -3.67 -3.71 5.42
CA VAL A 203 -4.58 -3.00 4.52
C VAL A 203 -5.80 -2.49 5.28
N ALA A 204 -6.17 -1.25 5.01
CA ALA A 204 -7.44 -0.65 5.40
C ALA A 204 -8.28 -0.47 4.14
N LEU A 205 -9.39 -1.20 4.04
CA LEU A 205 -10.33 -1.10 2.91
C LEU A 205 -11.40 -0.06 3.22
N ILE A 206 -11.57 0.88 2.30
CA ILE A 206 -12.57 1.94 2.40
C ILE A 206 -13.49 1.92 1.17
N ASP A 207 -14.78 2.09 1.42
CA ASP A 207 -15.76 2.30 0.36
C ASP A 207 -16.86 3.26 0.84
N HIS A 208 -17.34 4.13 -0.07
CA HIS A 208 -18.36 5.15 0.22
C HIS A 208 -18.11 5.92 1.54
N GLY A 209 -16.85 6.25 1.82
CA GLY A 209 -16.42 7.01 3.00
C GLY A 209 -16.39 6.21 4.31
N LYS A 210 -16.63 4.90 4.29
CA LYS A 210 -16.63 4.02 5.46
C LYS A 210 -15.50 3.02 5.41
N LEU A 211 -14.85 2.80 6.56
CA LEU A 211 -13.89 1.71 6.72
C LEU A 211 -14.63 0.37 6.74
N LEU A 212 -14.30 -0.52 5.83
CA LEU A 212 -14.87 -1.86 5.77
C LEU A 212 -14.10 -2.85 6.64
N VAL A 213 -12.77 -2.80 6.58
CA VAL A 213 -11.87 -3.66 7.36
C VAL A 213 -10.50 -3.02 7.47
N TYR A 214 -9.80 -3.30 8.58
CA TYR A 214 -8.38 -3.03 8.76
C TYR A 214 -7.73 -4.23 9.44
N ASP A 215 -6.81 -4.88 8.76
CA ASP A 215 -6.07 -6.04 9.26
C ASP A 215 -4.81 -6.28 8.40
N THR A 216 -4.03 -7.32 8.73
CA THR A 216 -2.99 -7.82 7.83
C THR A 216 -3.59 -8.30 6.52
N ILE A 217 -2.82 -8.20 5.43
CA ILE A 217 -3.27 -8.67 4.11
C ILE A 217 -3.67 -10.14 4.17
N ASP A 218 -2.89 -10.97 4.86
CA ASP A 218 -3.16 -12.40 5.01
C ASP A 218 -4.49 -12.66 5.73
N ASN A 219 -4.77 -11.93 6.82
CA ASN A 219 -6.02 -12.06 7.56
C ASN A 219 -7.23 -11.63 6.75
N VAL A 220 -7.11 -10.50 6.02
CA VAL A 220 -8.18 -10.02 5.14
C VAL A 220 -8.46 -11.05 4.05
N THR A 221 -7.42 -11.55 3.40
CA THR A 221 -7.55 -12.57 2.34
C THR A 221 -8.20 -13.84 2.90
N ALA A 222 -7.73 -14.36 4.04
CA ALA A 222 -8.27 -15.56 4.65
C ALA A 222 -9.74 -15.41 5.08
N LYS A 223 -10.11 -14.25 5.64
CA LYS A 223 -11.46 -13.98 6.15
C LYS A 223 -12.50 -13.91 5.03
N PHE A 224 -12.15 -13.31 3.89
CA PHE A 224 -13.10 -13.05 2.80
C PHE A 224 -12.96 -14.00 1.62
N ALA A 225 -12.00 -14.91 1.63
CA ALA A 225 -11.96 -16.07 0.72
C ALA A 225 -13.12 -17.07 0.96
N GLY A 226 -14.11 -16.71 1.78
CA GLY A 226 -15.29 -17.54 2.07
C GLY A 226 -14.97 -18.90 2.68
N GLY A 227 -13.82 -19.02 3.37
CA GLY A 227 -13.31 -20.30 3.87
C GLY A 227 -12.76 -21.21 2.78
N THR A 228 -12.79 -20.80 1.51
CA THR A 228 -12.25 -21.57 0.37
C THR A 228 -11.06 -20.80 -0.22
N GLY A 229 -9.86 -21.35 -0.04
CA GLY A 229 -8.68 -20.88 -0.74
C GLY A 229 -8.62 -21.47 -2.14
N GLU A 230 -7.98 -20.78 -3.07
CA GLU A 230 -7.74 -21.22 -4.44
C GLU A 230 -6.28 -21.00 -4.81
N VAL A 231 -5.64 -22.03 -5.39
CA VAL A 231 -4.24 -21.97 -5.78
C VAL A 231 -4.04 -22.57 -7.17
N HIS A 232 -3.17 -21.97 -7.96
CA HIS A 232 -2.64 -22.57 -9.18
C HIS A 232 -1.36 -23.34 -8.88
N VAL A 233 -1.32 -24.60 -9.26
CA VAL A 233 -0.14 -25.45 -9.12
C VAL A 233 0.40 -25.80 -10.50
N GLY A 234 1.62 -25.35 -10.77
CA GLY A 234 2.33 -25.66 -12.02
C GLY A 234 3.28 -26.85 -11.85
N PHE A 235 3.36 -27.72 -12.87
CA PHE A 235 4.15 -28.93 -12.89
C PHE A 235 5.21 -28.91 -14.01
N ALA A 236 6.32 -29.59 -13.79
CA ALA A 236 7.43 -29.71 -14.76
C ALA A 236 6.99 -30.32 -16.09
N GLY A 237 6.01 -31.22 -16.08
CA GLY A 237 5.50 -31.98 -17.23
C GLY A 237 3.98 -32.09 -17.22
N PRO A 238 3.41 -32.80 -18.22
CA PRO A 238 1.97 -33.08 -18.27
C PRO A 238 1.51 -33.82 -17.01
N ILE A 239 0.38 -33.39 -16.48
CA ILE A 239 -0.19 -33.93 -15.24
C ILE A 239 -0.89 -35.26 -15.51
N ALA A 240 -0.43 -36.33 -14.86
CA ALA A 240 -1.07 -37.64 -14.92
C ALA A 240 -2.45 -37.60 -14.24
N LEU A 241 -3.39 -38.43 -14.74
CA LEU A 241 -4.72 -38.56 -14.13
C LEU A 241 -4.67 -38.98 -12.66
N GLU A 242 -3.71 -39.82 -12.31
CA GLU A 242 -3.46 -40.30 -10.96
C GLU A 242 -3.06 -39.17 -10.00
N THR A 243 -2.31 -38.20 -10.48
CA THR A 243 -1.93 -37.00 -9.69
C THR A 243 -3.14 -36.19 -9.30
N GLY A 244 -4.06 -35.93 -10.23
CA GLY A 244 -5.32 -35.24 -9.94
C GLY A 244 -6.18 -35.99 -8.91
N ALA A 245 -6.29 -37.32 -9.07
CA ALA A 245 -7.01 -38.17 -8.11
C ALA A 245 -6.34 -38.23 -6.72
N ALA A 246 -5.02 -38.09 -6.63
CA ALA A 246 -4.31 -38.00 -5.36
C ALA A 246 -4.52 -36.64 -4.68
N ILE A 247 -4.51 -35.54 -5.44
CA ILE A 247 -4.76 -34.20 -4.93
C ILE A 247 -6.19 -34.06 -4.36
N SER A 248 -7.19 -34.63 -5.03
CA SER A 248 -8.57 -34.63 -4.54
C SER A 248 -8.78 -35.37 -3.21
N LYS A 249 -7.83 -36.26 -2.81
CA LYS A 249 -7.88 -36.98 -1.54
C LYS A 249 -7.19 -36.26 -0.39
N ILE A 250 -6.51 -35.16 -0.65
CA ILE A 250 -5.88 -34.34 0.40
C ILE A 250 -7.01 -33.74 1.25
N GLU A 251 -6.94 -33.94 2.56
CA GLU A 251 -7.91 -33.41 3.51
C GLU A 251 -7.98 -31.87 3.38
N GLY A 252 -9.19 -31.34 3.22
CA GLY A 252 -9.41 -29.92 3.02
C GLY A 252 -9.46 -29.49 1.54
N VAL A 253 -9.10 -30.31 0.58
CA VAL A 253 -9.32 -30.01 -0.85
C VAL A 253 -10.80 -30.17 -1.17
N VAL A 254 -11.40 -29.12 -1.72
CA VAL A 254 -12.83 -29.07 -2.10
C VAL A 254 -13.01 -29.53 -3.55
N SER A 255 -12.18 -29.02 -4.44
CA SER A 255 -12.19 -29.41 -5.85
C SER A 255 -10.87 -29.07 -6.52
N PHE A 256 -10.63 -29.67 -7.69
CA PHE A 256 -9.56 -29.23 -8.57
C PHE A 256 -10.07 -29.18 -10.02
N SER A 257 -9.50 -28.29 -10.81
CA SER A 257 -9.73 -28.20 -12.25
C SER A 257 -8.40 -28.12 -13.02
N ARG A 258 -8.38 -28.64 -14.24
CA ARG A 258 -7.20 -28.55 -15.09
C ARG A 258 -7.30 -27.28 -15.94
N LEU A 259 -6.38 -26.35 -15.77
CA LEU A 259 -6.32 -25.12 -16.58
C LEU A 259 -5.60 -25.39 -17.91
N ASN A 260 -4.55 -26.20 -17.89
CA ASN A 260 -3.83 -26.66 -19.08
C ASN A 260 -3.09 -27.99 -18.78
N GLU A 261 -2.24 -28.45 -19.71
CA GLU A 261 -1.50 -29.71 -19.53
C GLU A 261 -0.58 -29.76 -18.31
N ARG A 262 -0.11 -28.58 -17.83
CA ARG A 262 0.89 -28.46 -16.76
C ARG A 262 0.41 -27.68 -15.55
N THR A 263 -0.80 -27.13 -15.57
CA THR A 263 -1.31 -26.30 -14.49
C THR A 263 -2.69 -26.76 -14.07
N ILE A 264 -2.88 -26.90 -12.78
CA ILE A 264 -4.19 -27.12 -12.17
C ILE A 264 -4.56 -25.98 -11.23
N GLU A 265 -5.84 -25.74 -11.10
CA GLU A 265 -6.46 -24.95 -10.05
C GLU A 265 -6.92 -25.90 -8.95
N VAL A 266 -6.60 -25.59 -7.69
CA VAL A 266 -7.04 -26.36 -6.53
C VAL A 266 -7.78 -25.45 -5.58
N LYS A 267 -9.05 -25.77 -5.29
CA LYS A 267 -9.84 -25.11 -4.26
C LYS A 267 -9.80 -25.92 -2.98
N PHE A 268 -9.53 -25.26 -1.86
CA PHE A 268 -9.39 -25.92 -0.56
C PHE A 268 -10.07 -25.14 0.54
N ASN A 269 -10.49 -25.80 1.61
CA ASN A 269 -11.07 -25.18 2.79
C ASN A 269 -9.94 -24.71 3.70
N SER A 270 -9.76 -23.38 3.80
CA SER A 270 -8.73 -22.74 4.62
C SER A 270 -8.91 -22.95 6.13
N GLY A 271 -10.12 -23.30 6.58
CA GLY A 271 -10.39 -23.72 7.96
C GLY A 271 -9.92 -25.14 8.29
N VAL A 272 -9.63 -25.98 7.26
CA VAL A 272 -9.22 -27.38 7.42
C VAL A 272 -7.71 -27.52 7.14
N ILE A 273 -7.23 -26.92 6.07
CA ILE A 273 -5.82 -26.99 5.65
C ILE A 273 -5.29 -25.61 5.32
N THR A 274 -4.11 -25.27 5.85
CA THR A 274 -3.42 -24.03 5.47
C THR A 274 -2.76 -24.18 4.10
N GLN A 275 -2.56 -23.08 3.41
CA GLN A 275 -1.88 -23.04 2.11
C GLN A 275 -0.49 -23.71 2.14
N SER A 276 0.29 -23.49 3.20
CA SER A 276 1.61 -24.12 3.37
C SER A 276 1.51 -25.63 3.49
N LYS A 277 0.55 -26.14 4.29
CA LYS A 277 0.33 -27.59 4.42
C LYS A 277 -0.19 -28.22 3.13
N LEU A 278 -1.03 -27.51 2.38
CA LEU A 278 -1.49 -27.97 1.07
C LEU A 278 -0.31 -28.06 0.09
N PHE A 279 0.59 -27.07 0.09
CA PHE A 279 1.80 -27.10 -0.71
C PHE A 279 2.68 -28.31 -0.36
N GLU A 280 2.94 -28.53 0.94
CA GLU A 280 3.71 -29.70 1.42
C GLU A 280 3.08 -31.01 1.00
N ALA A 281 1.75 -31.14 1.12
CA ALA A 281 1.03 -32.34 0.72
C ALA A 281 1.13 -32.59 -0.79
N ILE A 282 0.97 -31.56 -1.63
CA ILE A 282 1.11 -31.69 -3.10
C ILE A 282 2.55 -31.99 -3.50
N ALA A 283 3.53 -31.32 -2.88
CA ALA A 283 4.95 -31.58 -3.12
C ALA A 283 5.34 -33.03 -2.73
N GLY A 284 4.74 -33.54 -1.65
CA GLY A 284 4.90 -34.91 -1.16
C GLY A 284 4.41 -35.98 -2.13
N LEU A 285 3.54 -35.66 -3.07
CA LEU A 285 3.11 -36.59 -4.13
C LEU A 285 4.22 -36.86 -5.17
N LYS A 286 5.33 -36.10 -5.13
CA LYS A 286 6.49 -36.25 -6.05
C LYS A 286 6.09 -36.19 -7.53
N ALA A 287 5.02 -35.54 -7.86
CA ALA A 287 4.48 -35.40 -9.21
C ALA A 287 5.17 -34.28 -10.03
N GLY A 288 6.24 -33.68 -9.51
CA GLY A 288 7.00 -32.63 -10.19
C GLY A 288 6.35 -31.23 -10.11
N ALA A 289 5.65 -30.91 -9.02
CA ALA A 289 5.14 -29.57 -8.76
C ALA A 289 6.33 -28.58 -8.66
N GLN A 290 6.26 -27.47 -9.40
CA GLN A 290 7.29 -26.43 -9.49
C GLN A 290 6.84 -25.07 -9.00
N THR A 291 5.59 -24.70 -9.28
CA THR A 291 5.02 -23.42 -8.86
C THR A 291 3.75 -23.65 -8.03
N PHE A 292 3.52 -22.75 -7.10
CA PHE A 292 2.34 -22.75 -6.25
C PHE A 292 1.92 -21.29 -6.04
N GLU A 293 0.96 -20.84 -6.82
CA GLU A 293 0.52 -19.44 -6.88
C GLU A 293 -0.89 -19.32 -6.32
N PRO A 294 -1.09 -18.56 -5.22
CA PRO A 294 -2.43 -18.27 -4.74
C PRO A 294 -3.20 -17.45 -5.78
N THR A 295 -4.44 -17.84 -6.05
CA THR A 295 -5.34 -17.14 -6.96
C THR A 295 -6.42 -16.36 -6.22
N THR A 296 -6.82 -16.80 -5.02
CA THR A 296 -7.64 -16.01 -4.12
C THR A 296 -6.78 -14.94 -3.47
N GLY A 297 -6.81 -13.77 -4.07
CA GLY A 297 -6.08 -12.62 -3.61
C GLY A 297 -6.97 -11.65 -2.84
N LEU A 298 -6.35 -10.56 -2.42
CA LEU A 298 -7.02 -9.41 -1.83
C LEU A 298 -8.18 -8.87 -2.72
N GLU A 299 -8.15 -9.17 -4.04
CA GLU A 299 -9.20 -8.77 -5.00
C GLU A 299 -10.53 -9.48 -4.75
N ASP A 300 -10.50 -10.80 -4.56
CA ASP A 300 -11.71 -11.57 -4.27
C ASP A 300 -12.26 -11.22 -2.89
N ALA A 301 -11.38 -11.01 -1.92
CA ALA A 301 -11.74 -10.52 -0.60
C ALA A 301 -12.44 -9.16 -0.67
N TYR A 302 -11.91 -8.23 -1.47
CA TYR A 302 -12.48 -6.92 -1.68
C TYR A 302 -13.84 -6.98 -2.38
N LEU A 303 -13.98 -7.79 -3.44
CA LEU A 303 -15.24 -7.97 -4.16
C LEU A 303 -16.33 -8.62 -3.29
N SER A 304 -15.94 -9.54 -2.40
CA SER A 304 -16.86 -10.17 -1.44
C SER A 304 -17.37 -9.15 -0.41
N LEU A 305 -16.48 -8.32 0.13
CA LEU A 305 -16.83 -7.25 1.07
C LEU A 305 -17.82 -6.23 0.49
N ILE A 306 -17.63 -5.82 -0.74
CA ILE A 306 -18.54 -4.89 -1.40
C ILE A 306 -19.94 -5.52 -1.57
N LYS A 307 -20.01 -6.81 -1.93
CA LYS A 307 -21.29 -7.51 -2.09
C LYS A 307 -22.05 -7.69 -0.79
N GLU A 308 -21.37 -7.83 0.35
CA GLU A 308 -21.99 -7.93 1.68
C GLU A 308 -22.49 -6.58 2.22
N THR A 309 -21.99 -5.47 1.66
CA THR A 309 -22.29 -4.10 2.13
C THR A 309 -23.40 -3.43 1.31
N LEU A 310 -23.76 -3.99 0.14
CA LEU A 310 -24.89 -3.58 -0.73
C LEU A 310 -26.15 -4.34 -0.39
#